data_061dfe7f2a63ce7f23ae6c600ca6b7b9
#
_entry.id   061dfe7f2a63ce7f23ae6c600ca6b7b9
#
_cell.length_a   1.000
_cell.length_b   1.000
_cell.length_c   1.000
_cell.angle_alpha   90.00
_cell.angle_beta   90.00
_cell.angle_gamma   90.00
#
_symmetry.space_group_name_H-M   'P 1'
#
loop_
_entity.id
_entity.type
_entity.pdbx_description
1 polymer ?
#
loop_
_entity_poly.entity_id
_entity_poly.type
_entity_poly.pdbx_seq_one_letter_code
_entity_poly.pdbx_strand_id
1 'polypeptide(L)' 'INDKKLIYNDTPQTWEFYDLIKDPCEKNNIYKSDLVDVITLKKRLRYYLTMNDIEINLI' A
#
# COMPACT_ATOMS: atom_id res chain seq x y z
N ILE A 1 -6.29 -3.05 -8.27
CA ILE A 1 -7.03 -1.78 -8.23
C ILE A 1 -6.20 -0.76 -8.98
N ASN A 2 -6.60 -0.51 -10.22
CA ASN A 2 -5.72 0.15 -11.19
C ASN A 2 -5.40 1.62 -10.89
N ASP A 3 -6.29 2.32 -10.19
CA ASP A 3 -6.18 3.76 -9.98
C ASP A 3 -5.74 4.11 -8.56
N LYS A 4 -5.35 3.12 -7.81
CA LYS A 4 -4.92 3.28 -6.42
C LYS A 4 -3.49 2.77 -6.26
N LYS A 5 -2.75 3.41 -5.38
CA LYS A 5 -1.36 3.04 -5.11
C LYS A 5 -1.13 2.96 -3.61
N LEU A 6 -0.65 1.81 -3.16
CA LEU A 6 -0.27 1.59 -1.77
C LEU A 6 1.24 1.40 -1.70
N ILE A 7 1.89 2.13 -0.81
CA ILE A 7 3.33 2.06 -0.58
C ILE A 7 3.57 1.69 0.87
N TYR A 8 4.47 0.75 1.10
CA TYR A 8 4.98 0.46 2.43
C TYR A 8 6.43 0.92 2.53
N ASN A 9 6.71 1.75 3.54
CA ASN A 9 8.07 2.19 3.86
C ASN A 9 8.57 1.36 5.05
N ASP A 10 9.48 0.43 4.80
CA ASP A 10 9.98 -0.49 5.83
C ASP A 10 10.69 0.24 6.96
N THR A 11 11.38 1.29 6.66
CA THR A 11 11.97 2.22 7.62
C THR A 11 11.51 3.61 7.25
N PRO A 12 10.58 4.23 7.96
CA PRO A 12 10.18 4.08 9.38
C PRO A 12 8.96 3.19 9.66
N GLN A 13 8.57 2.28 8.83
CA GLN A 13 7.40 1.42 8.99
C GLN A 13 6.09 2.20 8.90
N THR A 14 5.92 2.88 7.78
CA THR A 14 4.74 3.69 7.49
C THR A 14 4.13 3.30 6.16
N TRP A 15 2.84 3.64 6.01
CA TRP A 15 2.10 3.38 4.80
C TRP A 15 1.70 4.68 4.12
N GLU A 16 1.63 4.65 2.79
CA GLU A 16 1.08 5.72 1.97
C GLU A 16 0.04 5.13 1.03
N PHE A 17 -1.05 5.84 0.83
CA PHE A 17 -2.10 5.43 -0.09
C PHE A 17 -2.60 6.63 -0.89
N TYR A 18 -2.65 6.47 -2.22
CA TYR A 18 -2.99 7.56 -3.13
C TYR A 18 -4.08 7.13 -4.11
N ASP A 19 -4.99 8.06 -4.40
CA ASP A 19 -5.94 7.95 -5.50
C ASP A 19 -5.32 8.64 -6.72
N LEU A 20 -4.83 7.88 -7.68
CA LEU A 20 -4.07 8.43 -8.79
C LEU A 20 -4.92 9.19 -9.81
N ILE A 21 -6.24 9.02 -9.78
CA ILE A 21 -7.15 9.80 -10.61
C ILE A 21 -7.32 11.21 -10.05
N LYS A 22 -7.57 11.30 -8.75
CA LYS A 22 -7.80 12.58 -8.06
C LYS A 22 -6.51 13.29 -7.70
N ASP A 23 -5.44 12.54 -7.52
CA ASP A 23 -4.15 13.04 -7.02
C ASP A 23 -2.99 12.38 -7.78
N PRO A 24 -2.86 12.67 -9.10
CA PRO A 24 -1.83 12.02 -9.92
C PRO A 24 -0.40 12.35 -9.50
N CYS A 25 -0.19 13.46 -8.79
CA CYS A 25 1.13 13.87 -8.30
C CYS A 25 1.47 13.30 -6.92
N GLU A 26 0.58 12.49 -6.33
CA GLU A 26 0.81 11.83 -5.02
C GLU A 26 1.19 12.83 -3.92
N LYS A 27 0.43 13.91 -3.83
CA LYS A 27 0.70 14.98 -2.84
C LYS A 27 -0.07 14.80 -1.55
N ASN A 28 -1.12 13.98 -1.54
CA ASN A 28 -1.99 13.81 -0.40
C ASN A 28 -2.10 12.34 -0.02
N ASN A 29 -1.38 11.93 0.99
CA ASN A 29 -1.45 10.58 1.54
C ASN A 29 -2.77 10.40 2.31
N ILE A 30 -3.68 9.58 1.78
CA ILE A 30 -5.00 9.32 2.35
C ILE A 30 -5.08 7.98 3.06
N TYR A 31 -3.96 7.44 3.48
CA TYR A 31 -3.92 6.13 4.11
C TYR A 31 -4.77 6.06 5.37
N LYS A 32 -5.60 5.02 5.45
CA LYS A 32 -6.30 4.58 6.65
C LYS A 32 -6.38 3.05 6.60
N SER A 33 -6.09 2.40 7.72
CA SER A 33 -6.00 0.94 7.76
C SER A 33 -7.32 0.21 7.52
N ASP A 34 -8.45 0.88 7.70
CA ASP A 34 -9.80 0.32 7.53
C ASP A 34 -10.38 0.49 6.13
N LEU A 35 -9.71 1.20 5.23
CA LEU A 35 -10.17 1.35 3.86
C LEU A 35 -10.13 -0.01 3.12
N VAL A 36 -11.23 -0.34 2.43
CA VAL A 36 -11.36 -1.60 1.69
C VAL A 36 -10.23 -1.78 0.68
N ASP A 37 -9.91 -0.73 -0.07
CA ASP A 37 -8.83 -0.77 -1.07
C ASP A 37 -7.47 -1.01 -0.43
N VAL A 38 -7.22 -0.42 0.74
CA VAL A 38 -5.99 -0.64 1.50
C VAL A 38 -5.89 -2.09 1.95
N ILE A 39 -6.97 -2.64 2.50
CA ILE A 39 -7.01 -4.04 2.94
C ILE A 39 -6.73 -4.98 1.78
N THR A 40 -7.35 -4.75 0.64
CA THR A 40 -7.16 -5.55 -0.57
C THR A 40 -5.72 -5.49 -1.07
N LEU A 41 -5.15 -4.29 -1.16
CA LEU A 41 -3.77 -4.11 -1.64
C LEU A 41 -2.74 -4.67 -0.66
N LYS A 42 -2.99 -4.59 0.65
CA LYS A 42 -2.12 -5.24 1.63
C LYS A 42 -2.08 -6.77 1.45
N LYS A 43 -3.23 -7.38 1.18
CA LYS A 43 -3.28 -8.83 0.91
C LYS A 43 -2.49 -9.21 -0.33
N ARG A 44 -2.59 -8.41 -1.39
CA ARG A 44 -1.80 -8.62 -2.61
C ARG A 44 -0.31 -8.49 -2.36
N LEU A 45 0.09 -7.48 -1.59
CA LEU A 45 1.49 -7.27 -1.24
C LEU A 45 2.04 -8.44 -0.43
N ARG A 46 1.30 -8.91 0.57
CA ARG A 46 1.71 -10.08 1.37
C ARG A 46 1.85 -11.33 0.51
N TYR A 47 0.93 -11.55 -0.39
CA TYR A 47 1.01 -12.67 -1.33
C TYR A 47 2.27 -12.58 -2.19
N TYR A 48 2.55 -11.40 -2.74
CA TYR A 48 3.73 -11.16 -3.55
C TYR A 48 5.02 -11.43 -2.75
N LEU A 49 5.12 -10.92 -1.53
CA LEU A 49 6.29 -11.12 -0.67
C LEU A 49 6.49 -12.61 -0.36
N THR A 50 5.42 -13.32 -0.06
CA THR A 50 5.48 -14.77 0.24
C THR A 50 5.93 -15.56 -0.98
N MET A 51 5.39 -15.27 -2.15
CA MET A 51 5.73 -15.98 -3.38
C MET A 51 7.17 -15.75 -3.85
N ASN A 52 7.78 -14.65 -3.42
CA ASN A 52 9.15 -14.28 -3.81
C ASN A 52 10.16 -14.44 -2.67
N ASP A 53 9.77 -15.09 -1.58
CA ASP A 53 10.62 -15.32 -0.40
C ASP A 53 11.25 -14.04 0.16
N ILE A 54 10.49 -12.95 0.13
CA ILE A 54 10.96 -11.66 0.66
C ILE A 54 10.46 -11.53 2.10
N GLU A 55 11.37 -11.36 3.05
CA GLU A 55 11.06 -11.21 4.45
C GLU A 55 10.97 -9.73 4.84
N ILE A 56 9.74 -9.21 4.87
CA ILE A 56 9.43 -7.86 5.35
C ILE A 56 8.29 -7.97 6.35
N ASN A 57 8.47 -7.43 7.54
CA ASN A 57 7.43 -7.39 8.57
C ASN A 57 6.50 -6.20 8.34
N LEU A 58 5.37 -6.47 7.69
CA LEU A 58 4.33 -5.46 7.48
C LEU A 58 3.58 -5.21 8.79
N ILE A 59 3.36 -3.98 9.12
CA ILE A 59 2.57 -3.58 10.28
C ILE A 59 1.13 -3.24 9.92
#